data_cfd0de0fe80b0560c093bba24430b813
#
_entry.id   cfd0de0fe80b0560c093bba24430b813
#
_cell.length_a   1.000
_cell.length_b   1.000
_cell.length_c   1.000
_cell.angle_alpha   90.00
_cell.angle_beta   90.00
_cell.angle_gamma   90.00
#
_symmetry.space_group_name_H-M   'P 1'
#
loop_
_entity.id
_entity.type
_entity.pdbx_description
1 polymer ?
#
loop_
_entity_poly.entity_id
_entity_poly.type
_entity_poly.pdbx_seq_one_letter_code
_entity_poly.pdbx_strand_id
1 'polypeptide(L)'
;MTDSAAVAVAASQFNLDELNQKYASAHPREILAWCQENIPTGLVQTSAFNVDDIVITDILYRDLKPAVPVPVVFLDTLYHFPQTLELVEKAKDIYNLDLRTYKTLEASTREEFAARYGEALWDTDIAQFHHVTKIEPLQRGLAELNTVAWITGRRRDQAVTRADMPVFELDGQNRLKVNPLAFWTRKDSWAYVAEYGVIYNPLHDQGYASIGDEPITTPVGEGEDERAGRWRGTGKTECGIHI
;
A
#
# COMPACT_ATOMS: atom_id res chain seq x y z
N MET A 1 8.83 -23.24 -13.64
CA MET A 1 7.44 -23.68 -13.38
C MET A 1 7.42 -24.26 -11.97
N THR A 2 7.58 -23.41 -10.99
CA THR A 2 7.59 -23.81 -9.58
C THR A 2 6.94 -22.69 -8.79
N ASP A 3 6.02 -23.03 -7.95
CA ASP A 3 5.44 -22.33 -6.80
C ASP A 3 4.13 -21.54 -6.90
N SER A 4 3.50 -21.41 -8.03
CA SER A 4 2.10 -20.91 -7.99
C SER A 4 1.16 -21.85 -7.19
N ALA A 5 1.48 -23.15 -7.18
CA ALA A 5 0.73 -24.14 -6.41
C ALA A 5 0.99 -24.08 -4.89
N ALA A 6 2.21 -23.72 -4.47
CA ALA A 6 2.56 -23.60 -3.05
C ALA A 6 1.90 -22.36 -2.41
N VAL A 7 1.85 -21.23 -3.15
CA VAL A 7 1.16 -20.02 -2.70
C VAL A 7 -0.36 -20.24 -2.57
N ALA A 8 -0.98 -20.92 -3.54
CA ALA A 8 -2.41 -21.23 -3.50
C ALA A 8 -2.78 -22.15 -2.32
N VAL A 9 -1.89 -23.08 -1.95
CA VAL A 9 -2.09 -24.00 -0.81
C VAL A 9 -2.07 -23.23 0.53
N ALA A 10 -1.20 -22.25 0.68
CA ALA A 10 -1.09 -21.50 1.95
C ALA A 10 -2.32 -20.60 2.23
N ALA A 11 -2.88 -19.94 1.22
CA ALA A 11 -4.07 -19.11 1.42
C ALA A 11 -5.34 -19.94 1.66
N SER A 12 -5.45 -21.12 1.04
CA SER A 12 -6.58 -22.03 1.21
C SER A 12 -6.64 -22.72 2.59
N GLN A 13 -5.59 -22.60 3.40
CA GLN A 13 -5.56 -23.15 4.77
C GLN A 13 -6.40 -22.32 5.76
N PHE A 14 -6.72 -21.09 5.42
CA PHE A 14 -7.42 -20.18 6.33
C PHE A 14 -8.91 -20.13 6.03
N ASN A 15 -9.74 -20.31 7.07
CA ASN A 15 -11.16 -19.99 7.00
C ASN A 15 -11.34 -18.47 7.14
N LEU A 16 -11.53 -17.78 6.01
CA LEU A 16 -11.59 -16.31 5.98
C LEU A 16 -12.81 -15.77 6.74
N ASP A 17 -13.93 -16.49 6.75
CA ASP A 17 -15.14 -16.06 7.47
C ASP A 17 -14.88 -16.05 8.98
N GLU A 18 -14.26 -17.10 9.51
CA GLU A 18 -13.87 -17.19 10.92
C GLU A 18 -12.84 -16.12 11.28
N LEU A 19 -11.82 -15.91 10.42
CA LEU A 19 -10.82 -14.88 10.64
C LEU A 19 -11.44 -13.48 10.65
N ASN A 20 -12.27 -13.16 9.68
CA ASN A 20 -12.94 -11.86 9.59
C ASN A 20 -13.88 -11.64 10.77
N GLN A 21 -14.59 -12.65 11.25
CA GLN A 21 -15.42 -12.57 12.44
C GLN A 21 -14.56 -12.34 13.69
N LYS A 22 -13.47 -13.07 13.84
CA LYS A 22 -12.56 -12.96 15.00
C LYS A 22 -11.89 -11.59 15.09
N TYR A 23 -11.48 -11.02 13.96
CA TYR A 23 -10.68 -9.80 13.91
C TYR A 23 -11.47 -8.54 13.53
N ALA A 24 -12.80 -8.60 13.43
CA ALA A 24 -13.65 -7.46 13.06
C ALA A 24 -13.52 -6.23 13.97
N SER A 25 -13.15 -6.42 15.24
CA SER A 25 -12.93 -5.35 16.23
C SER A 25 -11.55 -5.38 16.85
N ALA A 26 -10.64 -6.17 16.29
CA ALA A 26 -9.29 -6.30 16.82
C ALA A 26 -8.44 -5.06 16.52
N HIS A 27 -7.51 -4.76 17.42
CA HIS A 27 -6.51 -3.72 17.15
C HIS A 27 -5.57 -4.18 16.02
N PRO A 28 -5.14 -3.29 15.10
CA PRO A 28 -4.23 -3.64 13.99
C PRO A 28 -3.01 -4.44 14.40
N ARG A 29 -2.47 -4.14 15.59
CA ARG A 29 -1.36 -4.89 16.17
C ARG A 29 -1.64 -6.39 16.34
N GLU A 30 -2.85 -6.74 16.76
CA GLU A 30 -3.25 -8.14 16.95
C GLU A 30 -3.36 -8.87 15.61
N ILE A 31 -3.87 -8.19 14.59
CA ILE A 31 -3.97 -8.71 13.22
C ILE A 31 -2.57 -8.94 12.64
N LEU A 32 -1.67 -7.96 12.80
CA LEU A 32 -0.29 -8.05 12.31
C LEU A 32 0.52 -9.12 13.07
N ALA A 33 0.32 -9.25 14.37
CA ALA A 33 0.93 -10.32 15.17
C ALA A 33 0.47 -11.70 14.67
N TRP A 34 -0.84 -11.87 14.44
CA TRP A 34 -1.36 -13.10 13.85
C TRP A 34 -0.72 -13.43 12.50
N CYS A 35 -0.57 -12.40 11.63
CA CYS A 35 0.10 -12.60 10.34
C CYS A 35 1.53 -13.13 10.50
N GLN A 36 2.32 -12.57 11.42
CA GLN A 36 3.69 -13.01 11.67
C GLN A 36 3.76 -14.44 12.22
N GLU A 37 2.83 -14.80 13.11
CA GLU A 37 2.78 -16.14 13.72
C GLU A 37 2.35 -17.23 12.73
N ASN A 38 1.41 -16.91 11.83
CA ASN A 38 0.77 -17.89 10.95
C ASN A 38 1.33 -17.87 9.52
N ILE A 39 2.06 -16.84 9.14
CA ILE A 39 2.68 -16.68 7.82
C ILE A 39 4.16 -16.33 8.00
N PRO A 40 4.97 -17.29 8.46
CA PRO A 40 6.38 -17.06 8.78
C PRO A 40 7.27 -16.77 7.57
N THR A 41 6.79 -17.08 6.37
CA THR A 41 7.48 -16.82 5.10
C THR A 41 6.48 -16.29 4.06
N GLY A 42 6.94 -15.41 3.17
CA GLY A 42 6.11 -14.84 2.11
C GLY A 42 5.08 -13.80 2.60
N LEU A 43 5.23 -13.27 3.82
CA LEU A 43 4.50 -12.09 4.28
C LEU A 43 5.21 -10.83 3.79
N VAL A 44 4.47 -9.91 3.16
CA VAL A 44 4.98 -8.66 2.58
C VAL A 44 4.06 -7.52 2.98
N GLN A 45 4.60 -6.33 3.23
CA GLN A 45 3.82 -5.09 3.30
C GLN A 45 3.97 -4.34 1.97
N THR A 46 2.87 -3.88 1.36
CA THR A 46 2.93 -2.87 0.29
C THR A 46 2.75 -1.49 0.90
N SER A 47 3.57 -0.52 0.48
CA SER A 47 3.54 0.84 1.04
C SER A 47 3.72 1.88 -0.05
N ALA A 48 2.82 2.87 -0.08
CA ALA A 48 2.99 4.12 -0.79
C ALA A 48 3.47 5.25 0.16
N PHE A 49 3.81 4.90 1.39
CA PHE A 49 4.24 5.81 2.46
C PHE A 49 3.21 6.92 2.77
N ASN A 50 1.91 6.65 2.55
CA ASN A 50 0.84 7.44 3.16
C ASN A 50 0.75 7.11 4.66
N VAL A 51 0.01 7.91 5.41
CA VAL A 51 -0.12 7.80 6.88
C VAL A 51 -0.45 6.37 7.32
N ASP A 52 -1.44 5.75 6.69
CA ASP A 52 -1.88 4.38 7.04
C ASP A 52 -0.78 3.34 6.82
N ASP A 53 -0.04 3.46 5.72
CA ASP A 53 1.07 2.56 5.41
C ASP A 53 2.19 2.67 6.45
N ILE A 54 2.52 3.90 6.87
CA ILE A 54 3.59 4.13 7.86
C ILE A 54 3.14 3.71 9.26
N VAL A 55 1.86 3.86 9.61
CA VAL A 55 1.31 3.29 10.86
C VAL A 55 1.52 1.77 10.90
N ILE A 56 1.22 1.07 9.82
CA ILE A 56 1.47 -0.38 9.73
C ILE A 56 2.97 -0.68 9.84
N THR A 57 3.81 0.06 9.13
CA THR A 57 5.27 -0.07 9.21
C THR A 57 5.76 0.11 10.64
N ASP A 58 5.27 1.14 11.33
CA ASP A 58 5.64 1.44 12.71
C ASP A 58 5.25 0.30 13.67
N ILE A 59 4.05 -0.23 13.55
CA ILE A 59 3.61 -1.39 14.36
C ILE A 59 4.49 -2.61 14.08
N LEU A 60 4.78 -2.90 12.81
CA LEU A 60 5.62 -4.05 12.45
C LEU A 60 7.06 -3.91 12.96
N TYR A 61 7.70 -2.77 12.68
CA TYR A 61 9.15 -2.62 12.87
C TYR A 61 9.54 -2.06 14.25
N ARG A 62 8.71 -1.22 14.86
CA ARG A 62 9.00 -0.63 16.16
C ARG A 62 8.39 -1.39 17.34
N ASP A 63 7.14 -1.87 17.19
CA ASP A 63 6.41 -2.55 18.26
C ASP A 63 6.61 -4.08 18.22
N LEU A 64 6.21 -4.73 17.13
CA LEU A 64 6.25 -6.20 17.02
C LEU A 64 7.66 -6.76 16.81
N LYS A 65 8.50 -6.08 16.06
CA LYS A 65 9.93 -6.43 15.84
C LYS A 65 10.15 -7.91 15.47
N PRO A 66 9.59 -8.39 14.35
CA PRO A 66 9.74 -9.77 13.94
C PRO A 66 11.21 -10.15 13.78
N ALA A 67 11.55 -11.39 14.16
CA ALA A 67 12.93 -11.90 14.02
C ALA A 67 13.40 -11.89 12.53
N VAL A 68 12.48 -12.09 11.60
CA VAL A 68 12.69 -11.90 10.17
C VAL A 68 11.89 -10.66 9.77
N PRO A 69 12.54 -9.58 9.29
CA PRO A 69 11.83 -8.39 8.85
C PRO A 69 10.83 -8.71 7.74
N VAL A 70 9.63 -8.10 7.80
CA VAL A 70 8.61 -8.20 6.75
C VAL A 70 9.02 -7.26 5.61
N PRO A 71 9.31 -7.75 4.38
CA PRO A 71 9.69 -6.88 3.29
C PRO A 71 8.63 -5.80 3.03
N VAL A 72 9.07 -4.55 2.84
CA VAL A 72 8.22 -3.43 2.46
C VAL A 72 8.40 -3.15 0.98
N VAL A 73 7.37 -3.42 0.19
CA VAL A 73 7.35 -3.18 -1.26
C VAL A 73 6.90 -1.76 -1.52
N PHE A 74 7.78 -0.98 -2.12
CA PHE A 74 7.51 0.36 -2.63
C PHE A 74 7.51 0.34 -4.17
N LEU A 75 6.50 0.96 -4.76
CA LEU A 75 6.38 1.10 -6.22
C LEU A 75 6.90 2.48 -6.62
N ASP A 76 8.10 2.54 -7.18
CA ASP A 76 8.63 3.78 -7.75
C ASP A 76 8.01 4.00 -9.13
N THR A 77 7.04 4.89 -9.17
CA THR A 77 6.31 5.24 -10.40
C THR A 77 7.07 6.22 -11.31
N LEU A 78 8.24 6.69 -10.88
CA LEU A 78 9.02 7.80 -11.45
C LEU A 78 8.35 9.19 -11.25
N TYR A 79 7.09 9.23 -10.82
CA TYR A 79 6.28 10.44 -10.71
C TYR A 79 5.86 10.77 -9.28
N HIS A 80 6.60 10.29 -8.28
CA HIS A 80 6.39 10.69 -6.90
C HIS A 80 6.81 12.15 -6.66
N PHE A 81 6.17 12.78 -5.68
CA PHE A 81 6.66 14.03 -5.10
C PHE A 81 8.05 13.83 -4.48
N PRO A 82 8.95 14.82 -4.54
CA PRO A 82 10.24 14.76 -3.83
C PRO A 82 10.09 14.44 -2.35
N GLN A 83 9.09 15.03 -1.66
CA GLN A 83 8.79 14.79 -0.25
C GLN A 83 8.41 13.32 0.04
N THR A 84 7.79 12.63 -0.92
CA THR A 84 7.51 11.19 -0.78
C THR A 84 8.81 10.39 -0.83
N LEU A 85 9.69 10.67 -1.77
CA LEU A 85 10.99 9.99 -1.89
C LEU A 85 11.89 10.25 -0.68
N GLU A 86 11.92 11.48 -0.17
CA GLU A 86 12.63 11.83 1.07
C GLU A 86 12.08 11.06 2.28
N LEU A 87 10.75 10.92 2.38
CA LEU A 87 10.11 10.15 3.43
C LEU A 87 10.45 8.66 3.35
N VAL A 88 10.51 8.08 2.14
CA VAL A 88 10.92 6.69 1.91
C VAL A 88 12.32 6.44 2.47
N GLU A 89 13.29 7.27 2.11
CA GLU A 89 14.66 7.11 2.63
C GLU A 89 14.74 7.34 4.15
N LYS A 90 14.03 8.34 4.67
CA LYS A 90 13.95 8.59 6.11
C LYS A 90 13.32 7.41 6.87
N ALA A 91 12.25 6.84 6.36
CA ALA A 91 11.61 5.66 6.97
C ALA A 91 12.53 4.44 6.93
N LYS A 92 13.21 4.21 5.80
CA LYS A 92 14.18 3.14 5.63
C LYS A 92 15.26 3.20 6.73
N ASP A 93 15.80 4.40 6.98
CA ASP A 93 16.84 4.58 8.00
C ASP A 93 16.29 4.42 9.43
N ILE A 94 15.14 5.06 9.75
CA ILE A 94 14.56 5.04 11.10
C ILE A 94 14.15 3.62 11.52
N TYR A 95 13.51 2.87 10.62
CA TYR A 95 12.99 1.55 10.92
C TYR A 95 13.94 0.41 10.50
N ASN A 96 15.08 0.72 9.85
CA ASN A 96 15.97 -0.29 9.25
C ASN A 96 15.19 -1.25 8.36
N LEU A 97 14.42 -0.71 7.40
CA LEU A 97 13.47 -1.47 6.58
C LEU A 97 14.19 -2.43 5.63
N ASP A 98 13.63 -3.63 5.48
CA ASP A 98 13.85 -4.46 4.29
C ASP A 98 13.03 -3.88 3.13
N LEU A 99 13.49 -2.76 2.58
CA LEU A 99 12.81 -2.03 1.52
C LEU A 99 13.10 -2.66 0.16
N ARG A 100 12.04 -3.00 -0.57
CA ARG A 100 12.06 -3.58 -1.92
C ARG A 100 11.39 -2.63 -2.89
N THR A 101 12.18 -1.90 -3.66
CA THR A 101 11.66 -0.93 -4.63
C THR A 101 11.47 -1.59 -5.99
N TYR A 102 10.26 -1.50 -6.50
CA TYR A 102 9.90 -1.97 -7.85
C TYR A 102 9.43 -0.79 -8.70
N LYS A 103 9.88 -0.74 -9.93
CA LYS A 103 9.48 0.23 -10.95
C LYS A 103 9.30 -0.44 -12.30
N THR A 104 8.78 0.26 -13.28
CA THR A 104 8.75 -0.23 -14.66
C THR A 104 10.14 -0.67 -15.12
N LEU A 105 10.22 -1.76 -15.88
CA LEU A 105 11.47 -2.22 -16.51
C LEU A 105 11.81 -1.45 -17.80
N GLU A 106 10.89 -0.61 -18.26
CA GLU A 106 10.97 0.02 -19.58
C GLU A 106 11.53 1.43 -19.56
N ALA A 107 11.70 2.03 -18.36
CA ALA A 107 12.30 3.33 -18.16
C ALA A 107 12.92 3.43 -16.76
N SER A 108 14.02 4.14 -16.64
CA SER A 108 14.70 4.43 -15.38
C SER A 108 14.49 5.86 -14.90
N THR A 109 14.12 6.76 -15.81
CA THR A 109 13.87 8.19 -15.55
C THR A 109 12.55 8.65 -16.17
N ARG A 110 12.08 9.85 -15.77
CA ARG A 110 10.88 10.49 -16.37
C ARG A 110 11.08 10.75 -17.86
N GLU A 111 12.28 11.16 -18.27
CA GLU A 111 12.63 11.46 -19.66
C GLU A 111 12.57 10.20 -20.53
N GLU A 112 13.12 9.08 -20.06
CA GLU A 112 13.04 7.80 -20.77
C GLU A 112 11.58 7.32 -20.87
N PHE A 113 10.80 7.49 -19.78
CA PHE A 113 9.38 7.14 -19.77
C PHE A 113 8.60 7.99 -20.77
N ALA A 114 8.82 9.30 -20.77
CA ALA A 114 8.17 10.24 -21.71
C ALA A 114 8.55 9.96 -23.17
N ALA A 115 9.81 9.61 -23.45
CA ALA A 115 10.26 9.24 -24.78
C ALA A 115 9.55 7.98 -25.32
N ARG A 116 9.18 7.05 -24.43
CA ARG A 116 8.51 5.80 -24.79
C ARG A 116 7.00 5.91 -24.88
N TYR A 117 6.38 6.63 -23.96
CA TYR A 117 4.92 6.65 -23.77
C TYR A 117 4.26 8.02 -24.03
N GLY A 118 5.07 9.04 -24.30
CA GLY A 118 4.61 10.44 -24.40
C GLY A 118 4.73 11.18 -23.06
N GLU A 119 4.75 12.51 -23.15
CA GLU A 119 5.02 13.41 -22.01
C GLU A 119 3.99 13.30 -20.87
N ALA A 120 2.74 12.92 -21.17
CA ALA A 120 1.65 12.91 -20.20
C ALA A 120 0.76 11.67 -20.36
N LEU A 121 1.32 10.47 -20.26
CA LEU A 121 0.54 9.23 -20.34
C LEU A 121 -0.59 9.18 -19.31
N TRP A 122 -0.39 9.78 -18.12
CA TRP A 122 -1.44 9.86 -17.08
C TRP A 122 -2.67 10.68 -17.50
N ASP A 123 -2.55 11.56 -18.50
CA ASP A 123 -3.64 12.37 -19.02
C ASP A 123 -4.27 11.71 -20.27
N THR A 124 -3.47 11.08 -21.12
CA THR A 124 -3.90 10.46 -22.37
C THR A 124 -4.42 9.03 -22.18
N ASP A 125 -3.78 8.23 -21.33
CA ASP A 125 -4.21 6.88 -20.97
C ASP A 125 -3.79 6.53 -19.52
N ILE A 126 -4.59 6.97 -18.57
CA ILE A 126 -4.35 6.72 -17.14
C ILE A 126 -4.40 5.23 -16.78
N ALA A 127 -5.10 4.39 -17.55
CA ALA A 127 -5.15 2.96 -17.30
C ALA A 127 -3.80 2.32 -17.66
N GLN A 128 -3.23 2.68 -18.81
CA GLN A 128 -1.91 2.24 -19.21
C GLN A 128 -0.83 2.79 -18.26
N PHE A 129 -0.91 4.08 -17.87
CA PHE A 129 -0.01 4.65 -16.88
C PHE A 129 0.03 3.84 -15.59
N HIS A 130 -1.13 3.53 -15.00
CA HIS A 130 -1.19 2.71 -13.78
C HIS A 130 -0.74 1.26 -14.03
N HIS A 131 -1.01 0.70 -15.21
CA HIS A 131 -0.55 -0.65 -15.51
C HIS A 131 0.97 -0.74 -15.50
N VAL A 132 1.66 0.14 -16.25
CA VAL A 132 3.13 0.10 -16.37
C VAL A 132 3.87 0.56 -15.13
N THR A 133 3.29 1.50 -14.35
CA THR A 133 3.98 2.08 -13.20
C THR A 133 3.63 1.43 -11.86
N LYS A 134 2.50 0.69 -11.79
CA LYS A 134 2.00 0.14 -10.53
C LYS A 134 1.62 -1.33 -10.62
N ILE A 135 0.74 -1.71 -11.57
CA ILE A 135 0.15 -3.06 -11.57
C ILE A 135 1.21 -4.11 -11.93
N GLU A 136 1.93 -3.93 -13.05
CA GLU A 136 3.00 -4.84 -13.45
C GLU A 136 4.11 -4.90 -12.39
N PRO A 137 4.69 -3.75 -11.92
CA PRO A 137 5.75 -3.80 -10.92
C PRO A 137 5.31 -4.46 -9.60
N LEU A 138 4.06 -4.24 -9.16
CA LEU A 138 3.54 -4.92 -7.98
C LEU A 138 3.46 -6.42 -8.18
N GLN A 139 2.84 -6.87 -9.27
CA GLN A 139 2.67 -8.31 -9.52
C GLN A 139 4.02 -9.02 -9.64
N ARG A 140 4.98 -8.41 -10.31
CA ARG A 140 6.34 -8.91 -10.40
C ARG A 140 7.02 -8.97 -9.03
N GLY A 141 6.93 -7.90 -8.24
CA GLY A 141 7.51 -7.85 -6.91
C GLY A 141 6.93 -8.90 -5.97
N LEU A 142 5.60 -9.05 -5.94
CA LEU A 142 4.95 -10.08 -5.15
C LEU A 142 5.33 -11.50 -5.59
N ALA A 143 5.53 -11.72 -6.90
CA ALA A 143 5.95 -13.02 -7.43
C ALA A 143 7.41 -13.33 -7.08
N GLU A 144 8.33 -12.38 -7.25
CA GLU A 144 9.76 -12.54 -6.93
C GLU A 144 9.99 -12.79 -5.43
N LEU A 145 9.17 -12.19 -4.57
CA LEU A 145 9.20 -12.37 -3.12
C LEU A 145 8.48 -13.65 -2.65
N ASN A 146 7.97 -14.48 -3.57
CA ASN A 146 7.17 -15.66 -3.25
C ASN A 146 6.06 -15.35 -2.24
N THR A 147 5.32 -14.27 -2.48
CA THR A 147 4.34 -13.73 -1.56
C THR A 147 3.16 -14.65 -1.39
N VAL A 148 2.93 -15.06 -0.14
CA VAL A 148 1.76 -15.83 0.32
C VAL A 148 0.66 -14.87 0.79
N ALA A 149 1.09 -13.81 1.51
CA ALA A 149 0.19 -12.78 2.01
C ALA A 149 0.80 -11.39 1.88
N TRP A 150 -0.03 -10.39 1.65
CA TRP A 150 0.41 -9.02 1.59
C TRP A 150 -0.52 -8.07 2.35
N ILE A 151 0.10 -7.16 3.08
CA ILE A 151 -0.54 -6.20 3.97
C ILE A 151 -0.70 -4.88 3.22
N THR A 152 -1.86 -4.23 3.37
CA THR A 152 -2.19 -2.95 2.74
C THR A 152 -2.70 -1.93 3.74
N GLY A 153 -2.42 -0.65 3.51
CA GLY A 153 -2.89 0.47 4.33
C GLY A 153 -4.30 0.96 3.95
N ARG A 154 -5.21 0.06 3.59
CA ARG A 154 -6.58 0.45 3.21
C ARG A 154 -7.49 0.52 4.43
N ARG A 155 -8.37 1.52 4.44
CA ARG A 155 -9.47 1.67 5.40
C ARG A 155 -10.81 1.72 4.66
N ARG A 156 -11.89 1.35 5.34
CA ARG A 156 -13.25 1.42 4.79
C ARG A 156 -13.72 2.85 4.56
N ASP A 157 -13.36 3.77 5.45
CA ASP A 157 -13.78 5.18 5.39
C ASP A 157 -13.09 6.00 4.29
N GLN A 158 -12.06 5.45 3.64
CA GLN A 158 -11.33 6.15 2.58
C GLN A 158 -12.12 6.35 1.29
N ALA A 159 -13.06 5.46 0.97
CA ALA A 159 -13.87 5.53 -0.24
C ALA A 159 -15.10 4.61 -0.13
N VAL A 160 -16.17 4.99 -0.81
CA VAL A 160 -17.41 4.17 -0.88
C VAL A 160 -17.12 2.77 -1.44
N THR A 161 -16.19 2.65 -2.38
CA THR A 161 -15.75 1.36 -2.96
C THR A 161 -15.11 0.40 -1.95
N ARG A 162 -14.78 0.89 -0.75
CA ARG A 162 -14.12 0.13 0.33
C ARG A 162 -15.02 -0.13 1.53
N ALA A 163 -16.26 0.36 1.53
CA ALA A 163 -17.15 0.34 2.69
C ALA A 163 -17.33 -1.07 3.30
N ASP A 164 -17.37 -2.10 2.46
CA ASP A 164 -17.58 -3.50 2.89
C ASP A 164 -16.29 -4.34 2.87
N MET A 165 -15.12 -3.70 2.73
CA MET A 165 -13.84 -4.38 2.65
C MET A 165 -13.55 -5.19 3.92
N PRO A 166 -13.27 -6.50 3.84
CA PRO A 166 -12.93 -7.30 5.02
C PRO A 166 -11.49 -7.07 5.48
N VAL A 167 -11.16 -7.55 6.68
CA VAL A 167 -9.77 -7.58 7.17
C VAL A 167 -8.92 -8.54 6.34
N PHE A 168 -9.47 -9.71 6.03
CA PHE A 168 -8.81 -10.76 5.25
C PHE A 168 -9.62 -11.06 3.99
N GLU A 169 -8.98 -10.99 2.83
CA GLU A 169 -9.55 -11.33 1.54
C GLU A 169 -8.52 -12.05 0.66
N LEU A 170 -8.94 -12.65 -0.44
CA LEU A 170 -8.02 -13.14 -1.47
C LEU A 170 -7.86 -12.10 -2.57
N ASP A 171 -6.66 -11.97 -3.10
CA ASP A 171 -6.44 -11.23 -4.33
C ASP A 171 -6.73 -12.08 -5.58
N GLY A 172 -6.67 -11.48 -6.76
CA GLY A 172 -6.95 -12.16 -8.03
C GLY A 172 -6.00 -13.32 -8.36
N GLN A 173 -4.95 -13.53 -7.57
CA GLN A 173 -4.00 -14.65 -7.68
C GLN A 173 -4.10 -15.62 -6.49
N ASN A 174 -5.17 -15.53 -5.71
CA ASN A 174 -5.41 -16.34 -4.52
C ASN A 174 -4.37 -16.18 -3.41
N ARG A 175 -3.65 -15.05 -3.35
CA ARG A 175 -2.82 -14.69 -2.20
C ARG A 175 -3.68 -14.04 -1.13
N LEU A 176 -3.37 -14.27 0.13
CA LEU A 176 -4.05 -13.60 1.23
C LEU A 176 -3.72 -12.10 1.21
N LYS A 177 -4.74 -11.26 1.19
CA LYS A 177 -4.62 -9.82 1.31
C LYS A 177 -5.17 -9.37 2.64
N VAL A 178 -4.37 -8.64 3.40
CA VAL A 178 -4.68 -8.26 4.77
C VAL A 178 -4.81 -6.76 4.88
N ASN A 179 -5.94 -6.30 5.43
CA ASN A 179 -6.28 -4.90 5.63
C ASN A 179 -6.40 -4.61 7.14
N PRO A 180 -5.29 -4.48 7.88
CA PRO A 180 -5.34 -4.40 9.34
C PRO A 180 -6.06 -3.14 9.83
N LEU A 181 -6.08 -2.08 9.03
CA LEU A 181 -6.75 -0.82 9.33
C LEU A 181 -8.20 -0.74 8.79
N ALA A 182 -8.78 -1.86 8.30
CA ALA A 182 -10.10 -1.84 7.66
C ALA A 182 -11.18 -1.10 8.47
N PHE A 183 -11.19 -1.28 9.79
CA PHE A 183 -12.17 -0.67 10.70
C PHE A 183 -11.69 0.63 11.38
N TRP A 184 -10.46 1.05 11.11
CA TRP A 184 -9.98 2.35 11.58
C TRP A 184 -10.54 3.48 10.73
N THR A 185 -10.65 4.64 11.36
CA THR A 185 -10.95 5.91 10.69
C THR A 185 -9.64 6.68 10.43
N ARG A 186 -9.71 7.68 9.55
CA ARG A 186 -8.62 8.64 9.37
C ARG A 186 -8.18 9.26 10.70
N LYS A 187 -9.14 9.54 11.60
CA LYS A 187 -8.86 10.09 12.92
C LYS A 187 -8.03 9.13 13.77
N ASP A 188 -8.30 7.82 13.70
CA ASP A 188 -7.56 6.81 14.46
C ASP A 188 -6.12 6.72 13.99
N SER A 189 -5.89 6.74 12.66
CA SER A 189 -4.54 6.75 12.08
C SER A 189 -3.74 7.98 12.53
N TRP A 190 -4.35 9.16 12.50
CA TRP A 190 -3.69 10.40 12.97
C TRP A 190 -3.52 10.45 14.49
N ALA A 191 -4.42 9.86 15.26
CA ALA A 191 -4.25 9.73 16.71
C ALA A 191 -3.04 8.86 17.03
N TYR A 192 -2.87 7.75 16.32
CA TYR A 192 -1.68 6.90 16.43
C TYR A 192 -0.39 7.66 16.07
N VAL A 193 -0.39 8.40 14.96
CA VAL A 193 0.76 9.23 14.56
C VAL A 193 1.16 10.22 15.65
N ALA A 194 0.17 10.90 16.23
CA ALA A 194 0.40 11.89 17.29
C ALA A 194 0.90 11.24 18.59
N GLU A 195 0.30 10.11 18.99
CA GLU A 195 0.64 9.42 20.24
C GLU A 195 2.06 8.84 20.19
N TYR A 196 2.44 8.24 19.07
CA TYR A 196 3.73 7.53 18.95
C TYR A 196 4.82 8.33 18.23
N GLY A 197 4.54 9.56 17.79
CA GLY A 197 5.50 10.41 17.08
C GLY A 197 5.96 9.80 15.76
N VAL A 198 5.03 9.16 15.03
CA VAL A 198 5.33 8.52 13.75
C VAL A 198 5.59 9.56 12.68
N ILE A 199 6.61 9.33 11.86
CA ILE A 199 6.91 10.23 10.73
C ILE A 199 5.81 10.17 9.68
N TYR A 200 5.57 11.26 8.98
CA TYR A 200 4.59 11.33 7.89
C TYR A 200 5.03 12.29 6.79
N ASN A 201 4.36 12.23 5.65
CA ASN A 201 4.68 13.10 4.52
C ASN A 201 4.24 14.54 4.79
N PRO A 202 5.16 15.55 4.73
CA PRO A 202 4.83 16.96 5.04
C PRO A 202 3.82 17.59 4.07
N LEU A 203 3.50 16.95 2.96
CA LEU A 203 2.42 17.39 2.07
C LEU A 203 1.04 17.33 2.76
N HIS A 204 0.87 16.48 3.79
CA HIS A 204 -0.37 16.48 4.58
C HIS A 204 -0.61 17.83 5.27
N ASP A 205 0.45 18.52 5.73
CA ASP A 205 0.36 19.86 6.31
C ASP A 205 0.03 20.95 5.27
N GLN A 206 0.13 20.61 3.98
CA GLN A 206 -0.18 21.47 2.84
C GLN A 206 -1.56 21.15 2.22
N GLY A 207 -2.41 20.37 2.92
CA GLY A 207 -3.76 20.05 2.49
C GLY A 207 -3.89 18.82 1.58
N TYR A 208 -2.82 18.06 1.35
CA TYR A 208 -2.91 16.79 0.62
C TYR A 208 -3.45 15.69 1.55
N ALA A 209 -4.72 15.36 1.43
CA ALA A 209 -5.32 14.33 2.28
C ALA A 209 -4.93 12.90 1.89
N SER A 210 -4.68 12.65 0.59
CA SER A 210 -4.16 11.40 0.03
C SER A 210 -3.09 11.71 -0.99
N ILE A 211 -1.92 11.08 -0.89
CA ILE A 211 -0.76 11.39 -1.72
C ILE A 211 -0.50 10.24 -2.70
N GLY A 212 -0.24 10.58 -3.96
CA GLY A 212 0.11 9.63 -5.02
C GLY A 212 1.09 10.24 -6.00
N ASP A 213 0.86 9.99 -7.29
CA ASP A 213 1.71 10.55 -8.34
C ASP A 213 1.50 12.06 -8.45
N GLU A 214 2.59 12.81 -8.49
CA GLU A 214 2.61 14.27 -8.51
C GLU A 214 1.68 14.90 -9.59
N PRO A 215 1.70 14.45 -10.87
CA PRO A 215 0.90 15.08 -11.91
C PRO A 215 -0.61 14.93 -11.73
N ILE A 216 -1.07 13.95 -10.94
CA ILE A 216 -2.48 13.60 -10.77
C ILE A 216 -2.91 13.60 -9.32
N THR A 217 -2.22 14.38 -8.48
CA THR A 217 -2.55 14.57 -7.07
C THR A 217 -2.56 16.06 -6.73
N THR A 218 -3.66 16.52 -6.16
CA THR A 218 -3.84 17.92 -5.71
C THR A 218 -4.29 17.96 -4.25
N PRO A 219 -4.09 19.07 -3.54
CA PRO A 219 -4.69 19.25 -2.24
C PRO A 219 -6.22 19.19 -2.33
N VAL A 220 -6.88 18.89 -1.22
CA VAL A 220 -8.34 18.86 -1.09
C VAL A 220 -8.83 20.12 -0.37
N GLY A 221 -10.02 20.58 -0.77
CA GLY A 221 -10.73 21.69 -0.09
C GLY A 221 -11.37 21.23 1.21
N GLU A 222 -11.81 22.21 2.00
CA GLU A 222 -12.56 21.94 3.23
C GLU A 222 -13.86 21.21 2.92
N GLY A 223 -14.10 20.06 3.59
CA GLY A 223 -15.29 19.24 3.40
C GLY A 223 -15.26 18.30 2.18
N GLU A 224 -14.20 18.30 1.38
CA GLU A 224 -14.02 17.31 0.32
C GLU A 224 -13.60 15.94 0.89
N ASP A 225 -13.94 14.87 0.16
CA ASP A 225 -13.49 13.51 0.49
C ASP A 225 -11.96 13.42 0.49
N GLU A 226 -11.41 12.55 1.36
CA GLU A 226 -9.98 12.32 1.50
C GLU A 226 -9.27 12.08 0.15
N ARG A 227 -9.93 11.41 -0.78
CA ARG A 227 -9.37 11.04 -2.09
C ARG A 227 -9.80 11.98 -3.24
N ALA A 228 -10.55 13.05 -2.95
CA ALA A 228 -11.01 13.99 -3.98
C ALA A 228 -9.86 14.66 -4.76
N GLY A 229 -8.68 14.78 -4.13
CA GLY A 229 -7.46 15.28 -4.77
C GLY A 229 -6.78 14.30 -5.73
N ARG A 230 -7.21 13.02 -5.76
CA ARG A 230 -6.62 11.97 -6.59
C ARG A 230 -7.34 11.90 -7.93
N TRP A 231 -6.57 11.87 -9.03
CA TRP A 231 -7.09 11.69 -10.39
C TRP A 231 -8.22 12.68 -10.76
N ARG A 232 -8.19 13.89 -10.20
CA ARG A 232 -9.24 14.91 -10.42
C ARG A 232 -9.48 15.12 -11.93
N GLY A 233 -10.73 15.02 -12.35
CA GLY A 233 -11.13 15.14 -13.76
C GLY A 233 -11.06 13.86 -14.60
N THR A 234 -10.54 12.75 -14.07
CA THR A 234 -10.39 11.50 -14.84
C THR A 234 -11.55 10.51 -14.67
N GLY A 235 -12.45 10.74 -13.71
CA GLY A 235 -13.52 9.80 -13.34
C GLY A 235 -13.04 8.54 -12.61
N LYS A 236 -11.73 8.39 -12.33
CA LYS A 236 -11.19 7.26 -11.55
C LYS A 236 -11.35 7.49 -10.04
N THR A 237 -11.56 6.39 -9.32
CA THR A 237 -11.62 6.34 -7.86
C THR A 237 -10.54 5.44 -7.25
N GLU A 238 -9.94 4.55 -8.05
CA GLU A 238 -8.91 3.60 -7.62
C GLU A 238 -7.80 3.46 -8.68
N CYS A 239 -6.57 3.15 -8.24
CA CYS A 239 -5.41 2.97 -9.12
C CYS A 239 -5.32 1.59 -9.79
N GLY A 240 -6.18 0.64 -9.39
CA GLY A 240 -6.22 -0.70 -9.98
C GLY A 240 -5.31 -1.75 -9.36
N ILE A 241 -4.47 -1.42 -8.37
CA ILE A 241 -3.60 -2.41 -7.69
C ILE A 241 -4.34 -3.34 -6.73
N HIS A 242 -5.60 -3.04 -6.43
CA HIS A 242 -6.42 -3.77 -5.48
C HIS A 242 -7.58 -4.54 -6.13
N ILE A 243 -7.65 -4.55 -7.44
CA ILE A 243 -8.66 -5.26 -8.22
C ILE A 243 -8.25 -6.71 -8.43
#